data_180e82b3c264c1e2c1774b33bf738309
#
_entry.id   180e82b3c264c1e2c1774b33bf738309
#
_cell.length_a   1.000
_cell.length_b   1.000
_cell.length_c   1.000
_cell.angle_alpha   90.00
_cell.angle_beta   90.00
_cell.angle_gamma   90.00
#
_symmetry.space_group_name_H-M   'P 1'
#
loop_
_entity.id
_entity.type
_entity.pdbx_description
1 polymer ?
#
loop_
_entity_poly.entity_id
_entity_poly.type
_entity_poly.pdbx_seq_one_letter_code
_entity_poly.pdbx_strand_id
1 'polypeptide(L)'
;MGSHSDTQPEGGWLDGALGVVYALEVARAINDDKESASKYSVDIVSFADEEGTYLGMVGSRTFCNLIDHDKKELESAIKFSGEESLIQALRRTKLLGQKTASFDPTRHFAFFEAHIEQGPFLEQTENKIGIVTGIVGIRGVKFVLTGEQNHA
;
A
#
# COMPACT_ATOMS: atom_id res chain seq x y z
N MET A 1 12.28 1.06 -3.76
CA MET A 1 11.57 2.25 -3.25
C MET A 1 10.16 2.28 -3.78
N GLY A 2 9.23 2.90 -3.08
CA GLY A 2 7.86 3.07 -3.56
C GLY A 2 6.91 3.37 -2.43
N SER A 3 5.62 3.25 -2.72
CA SER A 3 4.48 3.40 -1.83
C SER A 3 3.26 2.77 -2.51
N HIS A 4 2.09 3.36 -2.35
CA HIS A 4 0.85 2.99 -3.05
C HIS A 4 0.33 4.15 -3.91
N SER A 5 -0.57 3.88 -4.82
CA SER A 5 -1.18 4.89 -5.71
C SER A 5 -2.71 4.94 -5.61
N ASP A 6 -3.32 4.02 -4.88
CA ASP A 6 -4.72 4.09 -4.50
C ASP A 6 -4.91 5.07 -3.33
N THR A 7 -6.09 5.66 -3.24
CA THR A 7 -6.47 6.63 -2.21
C THR A 7 -7.90 6.36 -1.75
N GLN A 8 -8.23 6.79 -0.54
CA GLN A 8 -9.59 6.77 -0.04
C GLN A 8 -10.48 7.76 -0.82
N PRO A 9 -11.78 7.46 -1.01
CA PRO A 9 -12.73 8.45 -1.47
C PRO A 9 -12.64 9.72 -0.61
N GLU A 10 -12.53 10.87 -1.26
CA GLU A 10 -12.34 12.17 -0.60
C GLU A 10 -11.05 12.27 0.26
N GLY A 11 -10.11 11.33 0.08
CA GLY A 11 -8.82 11.32 0.73
C GLY A 11 -7.80 12.28 0.10
N GLY A 12 -6.62 12.35 0.70
CA GLY A 12 -5.52 13.18 0.19
C GLY A 12 -4.91 12.61 -1.07
N TRP A 13 -4.82 13.41 -2.13
CA TRP A 13 -4.22 13.00 -3.42
C TRP A 13 -2.70 12.77 -3.35
N LEU A 14 -2.04 13.23 -2.27
CA LEU A 14 -0.63 12.98 -2.00
C LEU A 14 -0.40 11.69 -1.20
N ASP A 15 -1.44 11.15 -0.59
CA ASP A 15 -1.35 9.94 0.21
C ASP A 15 -0.92 8.76 -0.66
N GLY A 16 0.21 8.16 -0.33
CA GLY A 16 0.85 7.12 -1.10
C GLY A 16 1.45 7.55 -2.44
N ALA A 17 0.68 8.23 -3.28
CA ALA A 17 1.09 8.61 -4.63
C ALA A 17 2.38 9.45 -4.66
N LEU A 18 2.57 10.32 -3.67
CA LEU A 18 3.80 11.11 -3.53
C LEU A 18 5.04 10.21 -3.42
N GLY A 19 4.96 9.15 -2.62
CA GLY A 19 6.05 8.19 -2.43
C GLY A 19 6.42 7.43 -3.70
N VAL A 20 5.42 7.10 -4.53
CA VAL A 20 5.66 6.48 -5.85
C VAL A 20 6.37 7.47 -6.80
N VAL A 21 5.93 8.74 -6.82
CA VAL A 21 6.57 9.77 -7.64
C VAL A 21 8.00 10.05 -7.18
N TYR A 22 8.26 10.10 -5.87
CA TYR A 22 9.61 10.22 -5.35
C TYR A 22 10.50 9.03 -5.74
N ALA A 23 9.98 7.80 -5.71
CA ALA A 23 10.74 6.64 -6.13
C ALA A 23 11.15 6.73 -7.61
N LEU A 24 10.24 7.18 -8.48
CA LEU A 24 10.53 7.44 -9.90
C LEU A 24 11.61 8.51 -10.07
N GLU A 25 11.51 9.62 -9.35
CA GLU A 25 12.46 10.72 -9.45
C GLU A 25 13.85 10.35 -8.93
N VAL A 26 13.93 9.60 -7.83
CA VAL A 26 15.19 9.07 -7.30
C VAL A 26 15.84 8.12 -8.31
N ALA A 27 15.08 7.21 -8.91
CA ALA A 27 15.60 6.29 -9.91
C ALA A 27 16.11 7.05 -11.14
N ARG A 28 15.40 8.10 -11.58
CA ARG A 28 15.83 8.98 -12.65
C ARG A 28 17.14 9.70 -12.30
N ALA A 29 17.21 10.29 -11.12
CA ALA A 29 18.40 11.00 -10.66
C ALA A 29 19.64 10.09 -10.59
N ILE A 30 19.48 8.86 -10.09
CA ILE A 30 20.56 7.87 -10.06
C ILE A 30 21.00 7.48 -11.48
N ASN A 31 20.05 7.33 -12.41
CA ASN A 31 20.37 7.00 -13.81
C ASN A 31 21.10 8.14 -14.53
N ASP A 32 20.77 9.40 -14.21
CA ASP A 32 21.36 10.58 -14.81
C ASP A 32 22.75 10.91 -14.24
N ASP A 33 23.05 10.49 -13.02
CA ASP A 33 24.34 10.68 -12.35
C ASP A 33 25.36 9.65 -12.82
N LYS A 34 26.12 10.03 -13.84
CA LYS A 34 27.15 9.17 -14.43
C LYS A 34 28.44 9.07 -13.60
N GLU A 35 28.61 9.95 -12.60
CA GLU A 35 29.82 9.97 -11.75
C GLU A 35 29.65 9.07 -10.53
N SER A 36 28.44 8.94 -10.04
CA SER A 36 28.09 8.10 -8.91
C SER A 36 27.59 6.74 -9.42
N ALA A 37 28.49 5.91 -9.93
CA ALA A 37 28.13 4.51 -10.24
C ALA A 37 27.60 3.85 -8.98
N SER A 38 26.28 3.92 -8.79
CA SER A 38 25.63 3.35 -7.62
C SER A 38 25.93 1.85 -7.56
N LYS A 39 26.38 1.42 -6.41
CA LYS A 39 26.57 0.00 -6.10
C LYS A 39 25.25 -0.77 -6.13
N TYR A 40 24.15 -0.05 -5.97
CA TYR A 40 22.81 -0.61 -5.88
C TYR A 40 21.93 -0.08 -7.01
N SER A 41 21.11 -0.92 -7.57
CA SER A 41 20.01 -0.54 -8.45
C SER A 41 18.74 -0.27 -7.62
N VAL A 42 17.81 0.47 -8.21
CA VAL A 42 16.53 0.82 -7.58
C VAL A 42 15.40 0.16 -8.35
N ASP A 43 14.68 -0.72 -7.68
CA ASP A 43 13.38 -1.19 -8.12
C ASP A 43 12.31 -0.23 -7.61
N ILE A 44 11.35 0.12 -8.48
CA ILE A 44 10.23 1.00 -8.14
C ILE A 44 8.99 0.13 -7.99
N VAL A 45 8.24 0.37 -6.91
CA VAL A 45 7.00 -0.35 -6.65
C VAL A 45 5.86 0.60 -6.32
N SER A 46 4.68 0.30 -6.86
CA SER A 46 3.41 0.84 -6.42
C SER A 46 2.55 -0.33 -5.95
N PHE A 47 2.31 -0.39 -4.66
CA PHE A 47 1.48 -1.43 -4.06
C PHE A 47 0.00 -1.15 -4.35
N ALA A 48 -0.74 -2.19 -4.72
CA ALA A 48 -2.16 -2.09 -4.99
C ALA A 48 -2.97 -2.31 -3.71
N ASP A 49 -4.08 -1.57 -3.59
CA ASP A 49 -5.09 -1.72 -2.54
C ASP A 49 -4.50 -1.66 -1.13
N GLU A 50 -3.60 -0.69 -0.91
CA GLU A 50 -3.05 -0.41 0.41
C GLU A 50 -4.16 0.03 1.35
N GLU A 51 -5.02 0.91 0.87
CA GLU A 51 -6.14 1.55 1.57
C GLU A 51 -7.33 0.62 1.83
N GLY A 52 -7.30 -0.59 1.31
CA GLY A 52 -8.27 -1.63 1.64
C GLY A 52 -9.63 -1.50 0.99
N THR A 53 -9.69 -1.11 -0.27
CA THR A 53 -10.95 -1.19 -1.04
C THR A 53 -11.53 -2.60 -1.01
N TYR A 54 -10.68 -3.62 -1.09
CA TYR A 54 -11.02 -5.04 -0.95
C TYR A 54 -10.35 -5.67 0.26
N LEU A 55 -9.03 -5.49 0.37
CA LEU A 55 -8.22 -6.12 1.43
C LEU A 55 -6.98 -5.27 1.71
N GLY A 56 -6.96 -4.60 2.85
CA GLY A 56 -5.88 -3.67 3.21
C GLY A 56 -4.49 -4.26 3.05
N MET A 57 -3.61 -3.46 2.46
CA MET A 57 -2.21 -3.80 2.19
C MET A 57 -2.03 -5.05 1.32
N VAL A 58 -3.02 -5.42 0.48
CA VAL A 58 -2.95 -6.66 -0.30
C VAL A 58 -1.72 -6.71 -1.20
N GLY A 59 -1.33 -5.59 -1.81
CA GLY A 59 -0.17 -5.51 -2.69
C GLY A 59 1.14 -5.80 -1.95
N SER A 60 1.41 -5.09 -0.86
CA SER A 60 2.62 -5.27 -0.06
C SER A 60 2.66 -6.63 0.64
N ARG A 61 1.53 -7.11 1.17
CA ARG A 61 1.41 -8.43 1.77
C ARG A 61 1.68 -9.55 0.77
N THR A 62 1.17 -9.43 -0.46
CA THR A 62 1.44 -10.37 -1.56
C THR A 62 2.92 -10.34 -1.93
N PHE A 63 3.51 -9.16 -2.08
CA PHE A 63 4.93 -8.98 -2.39
C PHE A 63 5.83 -9.63 -1.33
N CYS A 64 5.47 -9.53 -0.05
CA CYS A 64 6.19 -10.15 1.06
C CYS A 64 5.83 -11.62 1.30
N ASN A 65 5.05 -12.26 0.44
CA ASN A 65 4.56 -13.64 0.60
C ASN A 65 3.79 -13.89 1.91
N LEU A 66 3.09 -12.85 2.41
CA LEU A 66 2.28 -12.92 3.63
C LEU A 66 0.81 -13.26 3.36
N ILE A 67 0.39 -13.17 2.11
CA ILE A 67 -0.90 -13.70 1.66
C ILE A 67 -0.59 -15.02 1.00
N ASP A 68 -1.16 -16.08 1.55
CA ASP A 68 -1.20 -17.35 0.84
C ASP A 68 -2.00 -17.11 -0.44
N HIS A 69 -1.41 -17.47 -1.60
CA HIS A 69 -2.09 -17.41 -2.89
C HIS A 69 -3.30 -18.33 -2.95
N ASP A 70 -3.69 -18.86 -1.79
CA ASP A 70 -4.94 -19.59 -1.62
C ASP A 70 -6.08 -18.66 -2.02
N LYS A 71 -6.71 -19.00 -3.12
CA LYS A 71 -7.84 -18.29 -3.73
C LYS A 71 -8.91 -17.88 -2.70
N LYS A 72 -8.94 -18.57 -1.57
CA LYS A 72 -9.93 -18.40 -0.51
C LYS A 72 -9.90 -17.03 0.16
N GLU A 73 -8.70 -16.50 0.46
CA GLU A 73 -8.57 -15.13 1.03
C GLU A 73 -8.98 -14.09 -0.02
N LEU A 74 -8.56 -14.27 -1.28
CA LEU A 74 -8.90 -13.38 -2.38
C LEU A 74 -10.40 -13.45 -2.75
N GLU A 75 -11.01 -14.61 -2.62
CA GLU A 75 -12.46 -14.80 -2.86
C GLU A 75 -13.32 -14.19 -1.75
N SER A 76 -12.85 -14.22 -0.51
CA SER A 76 -13.54 -13.65 0.65
C SER A 76 -13.35 -12.15 0.80
N ALA A 77 -12.35 -11.57 0.13
CA ALA A 77 -12.10 -10.13 0.12
C ALA A 77 -13.11 -9.44 -0.79
N ILE A 78 -14.14 -8.86 -0.18
CA ILE A 78 -15.24 -8.20 -0.89
C ILE A 78 -15.07 -6.69 -0.77
N LYS A 79 -15.26 -5.97 -1.87
CA LYS A 79 -15.26 -4.52 -1.88
C LYS A 79 -16.16 -3.97 -0.78
N PHE A 80 -15.76 -2.88 -0.16
CA PHE A 80 -16.51 -2.26 0.93
C PHE A 80 -17.98 -1.99 0.57
N SER A 81 -18.29 -1.71 -0.70
CA SER A 81 -19.67 -1.59 -1.21
C SER A 81 -20.44 -2.91 -1.29
N GLY A 82 -19.80 -4.07 -1.14
CA GLY A 82 -20.41 -5.38 -1.19
C GLY A 82 -20.71 -5.94 -2.59
N GLU A 83 -20.29 -5.25 -3.66
CA GLU A 83 -20.72 -5.55 -5.03
C GLU A 83 -19.78 -6.52 -5.78
N GLU A 84 -18.49 -6.53 -5.45
CA GLU A 84 -17.48 -7.27 -6.19
C GLU A 84 -16.42 -7.82 -5.25
N SER A 85 -15.93 -9.05 -5.49
CA SER A 85 -14.77 -9.59 -4.79
C SER A 85 -13.46 -9.22 -5.49
N LEU A 86 -12.35 -9.25 -4.73
CA LEU A 86 -11.01 -8.98 -5.28
C LEU A 86 -10.70 -9.90 -6.47
N ILE A 87 -11.06 -11.19 -6.38
CA ILE A 87 -10.81 -12.13 -7.48
C ILE A 87 -11.63 -11.79 -8.73
N GLN A 88 -12.86 -11.27 -8.55
CA GLN A 88 -13.67 -10.80 -9.66
C GLN A 88 -13.07 -9.56 -10.32
N ALA A 89 -12.58 -8.61 -9.51
CA ALA A 89 -11.87 -7.43 -10.00
C ALA A 89 -10.61 -7.81 -10.78
N LEU A 90 -9.79 -8.73 -10.27
CA LEU A 90 -8.59 -9.22 -10.95
C LEU A 90 -8.91 -9.92 -12.28
N ARG A 91 -10.02 -10.67 -12.36
CA ARG A 91 -10.49 -11.25 -13.63
C ARG A 91 -10.92 -10.18 -14.61
N ARG A 92 -11.74 -9.23 -14.17
CA ARG A 92 -12.25 -8.13 -15.01
C ARG A 92 -11.12 -7.29 -15.60
N THR A 93 -10.09 -7.02 -14.80
CA THR A 93 -8.91 -6.25 -15.22
C THR A 93 -7.85 -7.10 -15.94
N LYS A 94 -8.08 -8.41 -16.11
CA LYS A 94 -7.13 -9.36 -16.72
C LYS A 94 -5.78 -9.47 -15.99
N LEU A 95 -5.76 -9.17 -14.70
CA LEU A 95 -4.58 -9.29 -13.85
C LEU A 95 -4.47 -10.66 -13.18
N LEU A 96 -5.57 -11.39 -13.07
CA LEU A 96 -5.56 -12.74 -12.50
C LEU A 96 -4.69 -13.67 -13.35
N GLY A 97 -3.75 -14.34 -12.70
CA GLY A 97 -2.80 -15.26 -13.35
C GLY A 97 -1.60 -14.58 -14.01
N GLN A 98 -1.47 -13.28 -13.91
CA GLN A 98 -0.24 -12.59 -14.30
C GLN A 98 0.91 -12.92 -13.32
N LYS A 99 2.14 -12.76 -13.81
CA LYS A 99 3.33 -12.99 -12.97
C LYS A 99 3.30 -12.02 -11.77
N THR A 100 3.36 -12.58 -10.58
CA THR A 100 3.43 -11.82 -9.34
C THR A 100 4.87 -11.43 -9.04
N ALA A 101 5.12 -10.16 -8.72
CA ALA A 101 6.38 -9.74 -8.15
C ALA A 101 6.43 -10.16 -6.68
N SER A 102 7.58 -10.61 -6.22
CA SER A 102 7.79 -11.01 -4.83
C SER A 102 9.10 -10.49 -4.27
N PHE A 103 9.14 -10.31 -2.96
CA PHE A 103 10.36 -9.98 -2.24
C PHE A 103 11.38 -11.12 -2.36
N ASP A 104 12.60 -10.77 -2.74
CA ASP A 104 13.74 -11.68 -2.81
C ASP A 104 14.87 -11.13 -1.92
N PRO A 105 15.15 -11.76 -0.77
CA PRO A 105 16.17 -11.27 0.17
C PRO A 105 17.59 -11.30 -0.39
N THR A 106 17.83 -12.00 -1.50
CA THR A 106 19.13 -12.02 -2.16
C THR A 106 19.35 -10.80 -3.06
N ARG A 107 18.27 -10.12 -3.45
CA ARG A 107 18.26 -8.96 -4.34
C ARG A 107 17.87 -7.67 -3.63
N HIS A 108 16.90 -7.72 -2.73
CA HIS A 108 16.33 -6.56 -2.08
C HIS A 108 17.03 -6.31 -0.74
N PHE A 109 17.90 -5.31 -0.72
CA PHE A 109 18.70 -4.96 0.45
C PHE A 109 17.94 -4.11 1.46
N ALA A 110 17.16 -3.14 0.99
CA ALA A 110 16.38 -2.23 1.82
C ALA A 110 15.15 -1.74 1.07
N PHE A 111 14.13 -1.34 1.80
CA PHE A 111 12.97 -0.62 1.28
C PHE A 111 12.93 0.79 1.85
N PHE A 112 12.70 1.76 0.97
CA PHE A 112 12.52 3.16 1.35
C PHE A 112 11.17 3.63 0.84
N GLU A 113 10.43 4.25 1.71
CA GLU A 113 9.15 4.87 1.41
C GLU A 113 9.14 6.30 1.94
N ALA A 114 8.82 7.25 1.06
CA ALA A 114 8.50 8.60 1.46
C ALA A 114 6.98 8.74 1.52
N HIS A 115 6.47 9.18 2.65
CA HIS A 115 5.03 9.29 2.89
C HIS A 115 4.70 10.62 3.54
N ILE A 116 3.47 11.10 3.38
CA ILE A 116 2.97 12.21 4.17
C ILE A 116 2.81 11.79 5.63
N GLU A 117 2.87 12.71 6.57
CA GLU A 117 2.75 12.41 8.00
C GLU A 117 1.32 11.98 8.38
N GLN A 118 0.31 12.42 7.68
CA GLN A 118 -1.11 12.26 8.05
C GLN A 118 -1.44 12.89 9.42
N GLY A 119 -0.71 13.93 9.79
CA GLY A 119 -0.85 14.62 11.06
C GLY A 119 -0.07 15.93 11.10
N PRO A 120 -0.18 16.71 12.18
CA PRO A 120 0.37 18.06 12.26
C PRO A 120 1.70 18.15 13.03
N PHE A 121 2.30 17.03 13.46
CA PHE A 121 3.42 17.06 14.40
C PHE A 121 4.69 17.67 13.78
N LEU A 122 5.03 17.30 12.56
CA LEU A 122 6.21 17.85 11.89
C LEU A 122 6.04 19.36 11.62
N GLU A 123 4.85 19.79 11.22
CA GLU A 123 4.53 21.18 11.01
C GLU A 123 4.64 21.97 12.33
N GLN A 124 4.04 21.49 13.41
CA GLN A 124 4.07 22.12 14.73
C GLN A 124 5.47 22.22 15.31
N THR A 125 6.35 21.28 14.97
CA THR A 125 7.74 21.25 15.43
C THR A 125 8.72 21.84 14.43
N GLU A 126 8.23 22.41 13.32
CA GLU A 126 9.01 23.01 12.23
C GLU A 126 10.03 22.04 11.60
N ASN A 127 9.77 20.73 11.72
CA ASN A 127 10.59 19.69 11.10
C ASN A 127 10.08 19.38 9.69
N LYS A 128 10.99 19.32 8.72
CA LYS A 128 10.64 19.01 7.31
C LYS A 128 10.50 17.52 7.03
N ILE A 129 11.24 16.72 7.78
CA ILE A 129 11.30 15.26 7.59
C ILE A 129 11.31 14.60 8.97
N GLY A 130 10.53 13.55 9.12
CA GLY A 130 10.56 12.64 10.25
C GLY A 130 11.02 11.25 9.84
N ILE A 131 11.80 10.59 10.66
CA ILE A 131 12.14 9.18 10.48
C ILE A 131 11.16 8.37 11.32
N VAL A 132 10.40 7.49 10.66
CA VAL A 132 9.46 6.59 11.34
C VAL A 132 10.23 5.55 12.14
N THR A 133 10.04 5.53 13.45
CA THR A 133 10.69 4.58 14.37
C THR A 133 9.75 3.47 14.85
N GLY A 134 8.47 3.57 14.52
CA GLY A 134 7.45 2.59 14.85
C GLY A 134 6.10 2.95 14.29
N ILE A 135 5.24 1.97 14.15
CA ILE A 135 3.85 2.15 13.68
C ILE A 135 2.92 1.63 14.77
N VAL A 136 1.90 2.44 15.09
CA VAL A 136 0.87 2.06 16.06
C VAL A 136 -0.03 0.95 15.50
N GLY A 137 -0.40 0.01 16.35
CA GLY A 137 -1.37 -1.02 15.99
C GLY A 137 -2.79 -0.44 15.95
N ILE A 138 -3.53 -0.75 14.89
CA ILE A 138 -4.94 -0.39 14.73
C ILE A 138 -5.79 -1.65 14.90
N ARG A 139 -6.85 -1.56 15.72
CA ARG A 139 -7.84 -2.64 15.87
C ARG A 139 -9.23 -2.05 15.67
N GLY A 140 -9.98 -2.63 14.75
CA GLY A 140 -11.39 -2.31 14.55
C GLY A 140 -12.29 -3.41 15.12
N VAL A 141 -13.44 -3.02 15.65
CA VAL A 141 -14.46 -3.95 16.11
C VAL A 141 -15.79 -3.56 15.47
N LYS A 142 -16.46 -4.53 14.87
CA LYS A 142 -17.81 -4.35 14.33
C LYS A 142 -18.82 -4.98 15.27
N PHE A 143 -19.75 -4.17 15.76
CA PHE A 143 -20.90 -4.65 16.53
C PHE A 143 -22.11 -4.76 15.59
N VAL A 144 -22.77 -5.91 15.61
CA VAL A 144 -24.05 -6.11 14.93
C VAL A 144 -25.09 -6.37 16.01
N LEU A 145 -26.06 -5.47 16.12
CA LEU A 145 -27.18 -5.59 17.05
C LEU A 145 -28.41 -6.03 16.26
N THR A 146 -29.02 -7.13 16.66
CA THR A 146 -30.26 -7.64 16.07
C THR A 146 -31.35 -7.52 17.14
N GLY A 147 -32.45 -6.90 16.80
CA GLY A 147 -33.56 -6.70 17.70
C GLY A 147 -34.77 -6.10 17.00
N GLU A 148 -35.81 -5.83 17.73
CA GLU A 148 -37.01 -5.17 17.26
C GLU A 148 -36.99 -3.70 17.66
N GLN A 149 -37.48 -2.84 16.77
CA GLN A 149 -37.70 -1.44 17.08
C GLN A 149 -38.90 -1.35 18.01
N ASN A 150 -38.69 -0.84 19.21
CA ASN A 150 -39.73 -0.69 20.21
C ASN A 150 -39.53 0.60 21.01
N HIS A 151 -40.62 1.05 21.63
CA HIS A 151 -40.61 2.15 22.61
C HIS A 151 -40.42 1.56 24.02
N ALA A 152 -39.52 2.13 24.82
CA ALA A 152 -39.31 1.80 26.21
C ALA A 152 -40.38 2.42 27.12
#